data_41b666e8cf7bf361b55f121fe2ca153a
#
_entry.id   41b666e8cf7bf361b55f121fe2ca153a
#
_cell.length_a   1.000
_cell.length_b   1.000
_cell.length_c   1.000
_cell.angle_alpha   90.00
_cell.angle_beta   90.00
_cell.angle_gamma   90.00
#
_symmetry.space_group_name_H-M   'P 1'
#
loop_
_entity.id
_entity.type
_entity.pdbx_description
1 polymer ?
#
loop_
_entity_poly.entity_id
_entity_poly.type
_entity_poly.pdbx_seq_one_letter_code
_entity_poly.pdbx_strand_id
1 'polypeptide(L)'
;MPKPIDLYYWPTPNGWKASIFLEELGLPYEVKPVNIAAGDQFEPEFLKISPNNKMPAIVDPEGPDGEPISVFESGAILIYLAEKTGRFLPPDPRGRYRALEWLMFQMGSVGPMLGQAHHFRQYAPEIIPYAIERYTSEAARIYRVIDRRLAESEFMAADEYTIADVAIFPWLVSHDNQGQDLADYPNLKRWYEAVEARPAIGRGLEVFAEQRRQLNRDMDAKTRETLFGNKR
;
A
#
# COMPACT_ATOMS: atom_id res chain seq x y z
N MET A 1 -21.59 1.56 19.75
CA MET A 1 -20.23 1.64 19.19
C MET A 1 -20.30 1.08 17.78
N PRO A 2 -19.61 1.65 16.79
CA PRO A 2 -19.61 1.10 15.44
C PRO A 2 -19.04 -0.34 15.48
N LYS A 3 -19.54 -1.18 14.60
CA LYS A 3 -19.03 -2.55 14.46
C LYS A 3 -17.65 -2.51 13.85
N PRO A 4 -16.74 -3.41 14.24
CA PRO A 4 -15.41 -3.48 13.63
C PRO A 4 -15.49 -3.87 12.15
N ILE A 5 -14.63 -3.24 11.34
CA ILE A 5 -14.42 -3.61 9.93
C ILE A 5 -13.52 -4.83 9.88
N ASP A 6 -13.88 -5.87 9.14
CA ASP A 6 -12.99 -7.00 8.87
C ASP A 6 -11.92 -6.57 7.86
N LEU A 7 -10.65 -6.60 8.26
CA LEU A 7 -9.50 -6.29 7.42
C LEU A 7 -8.79 -7.58 7.00
N TYR A 8 -8.99 -8.02 5.77
CA TYR A 8 -8.27 -9.13 5.14
C TYR A 8 -6.88 -8.67 4.72
N TYR A 9 -5.85 -9.19 5.40
CA TYR A 9 -4.58 -8.51 5.48
C TYR A 9 -3.37 -9.45 5.52
N TRP A 10 -2.27 -8.97 4.96
CA TRP A 10 -0.91 -9.44 5.21
C TRP A 10 0.05 -8.24 5.22
N PRO A 11 1.16 -8.25 6.02
CA PRO A 11 2.04 -7.10 6.21
C PRO A 11 2.95 -6.85 4.99
N THR A 12 2.37 -6.30 3.96
CA THR A 12 3.01 -5.88 2.71
C THR A 12 2.77 -4.39 2.48
N PRO A 13 3.50 -3.73 1.56
CA PRO A 13 3.24 -2.32 1.26
C PRO A 13 1.78 -2.00 0.89
N ASN A 14 1.07 -2.92 0.24
CA ASN A 14 -0.36 -2.72 -0.06
C ASN A 14 -1.25 -2.94 1.17
N GLY A 15 -0.93 -3.94 2.00
CA GLY A 15 -1.66 -4.17 3.25
C GLY A 15 -1.55 -2.97 4.19
N TRP A 16 -0.36 -2.42 4.33
CA TRP A 16 -0.12 -1.23 5.17
C TRP A 16 -0.93 -0.01 4.80
N LYS A 17 -1.30 0.18 3.53
CA LYS A 17 -2.21 1.28 3.16
C LYS A 17 -3.51 1.21 3.96
N ALA A 18 -4.10 0.02 4.05
CA ALA A 18 -5.37 -0.17 4.74
C ALA A 18 -5.21 -0.10 6.26
N SER A 19 -4.21 -0.78 6.85
CA SER A 19 -4.00 -0.73 8.31
C SER A 19 -3.67 0.68 8.79
N ILE A 20 -2.75 1.38 8.11
CA ILE A 20 -2.42 2.78 8.41
C ILE A 20 -3.66 3.66 8.33
N PHE A 21 -4.48 3.49 7.30
CA PHE A 21 -5.63 4.37 7.12
C PHE A 21 -6.72 4.13 8.16
N LEU A 22 -6.97 2.89 8.54
CA LEU A 22 -7.88 2.57 9.64
C LEU A 22 -7.40 3.18 10.96
N GLU A 23 -6.09 3.16 11.22
CA GLU A 23 -5.48 3.81 12.37
C GLU A 23 -5.56 5.35 12.32
N GLU A 24 -5.40 5.98 11.14
CA GLU A 24 -5.59 7.42 10.95
C GLU A 24 -7.03 7.87 11.19
N LEU A 25 -7.97 7.03 10.82
CA LEU A 25 -9.40 7.29 10.99
C LEU A 25 -9.87 7.00 12.42
N GLY A 26 -9.13 6.15 13.16
CA GLY A 26 -9.56 5.67 14.48
C GLY A 26 -10.77 4.75 14.40
N LEU A 27 -10.96 4.06 13.27
CA LEU A 27 -12.06 3.11 13.09
C LEU A 27 -11.72 1.77 13.75
N PRO A 28 -12.67 1.12 14.42
CA PRO A 28 -12.46 -0.22 14.94
C PRO A 28 -12.35 -1.22 13.78
N TYR A 29 -11.38 -2.11 13.85
CA TYR A 29 -11.22 -3.18 12.86
C TYR A 29 -10.72 -4.46 13.49
N GLU A 30 -10.98 -5.58 12.82
CA GLU A 30 -10.49 -6.91 13.15
C GLU A 30 -9.67 -7.46 12.00
N VAL A 31 -8.44 -7.92 12.28
CA VAL A 31 -7.57 -8.46 11.24
C VAL A 31 -7.95 -9.91 10.93
N LYS A 32 -8.28 -10.17 9.68
CA LYS A 32 -8.45 -11.50 9.09
C LYS A 32 -7.18 -11.83 8.28
N PRO A 33 -6.28 -12.67 8.81
CA PRO A 33 -5.02 -12.95 8.13
C PRO A 33 -5.24 -13.65 6.79
N VAL A 34 -4.53 -13.19 5.76
CA VAL A 34 -4.42 -13.84 4.44
C VAL A 34 -2.95 -14.14 4.21
N ASN A 35 -2.48 -15.28 4.66
CA ASN A 35 -1.08 -15.67 4.52
C ASN A 35 -0.75 -15.99 3.07
N ILE A 36 -0.21 -15.01 2.37
CA ILE A 36 0.12 -15.12 0.94
C ILE A 36 1.21 -16.18 0.66
N ALA A 37 2.06 -16.49 1.63
CA ALA A 37 3.07 -17.55 1.50
C ALA A 37 2.45 -18.95 1.60
N ALA A 38 1.36 -19.10 2.37
CA ALA A 38 0.60 -20.35 2.45
C ALA A 38 -0.36 -20.54 1.27
N GLY A 39 -0.74 -19.46 0.58
CA GLY A 39 -1.66 -19.51 -0.55
C GLY A 39 -3.11 -19.17 -0.18
N ASP A 40 -3.37 -18.60 1.00
CA ASP A 40 -4.71 -18.26 1.48
C ASP A 40 -5.47 -17.33 0.53
N GLN A 41 -4.75 -16.52 -0.28
CA GLN A 41 -5.35 -15.66 -1.28
C GLN A 41 -6.10 -16.41 -2.39
N PHE A 42 -5.93 -17.73 -2.50
CA PHE A 42 -6.61 -18.58 -3.49
C PHE A 42 -7.79 -19.34 -2.89
N GLU A 43 -8.04 -19.23 -1.59
CA GLU A 43 -9.17 -19.89 -0.95
C GLU A 43 -10.52 -19.36 -1.50
N PRO A 44 -11.49 -20.26 -1.78
CA PRO A 44 -12.77 -19.87 -2.38
C PRO A 44 -13.52 -18.78 -1.61
N GLU A 45 -13.44 -18.79 -0.29
CA GLU A 45 -14.12 -17.78 0.55
C GLU A 45 -13.46 -16.41 0.41
N PHE A 46 -12.14 -16.34 0.29
CA PHE A 46 -11.45 -15.06 0.04
C PHE A 46 -11.72 -14.57 -1.39
N LEU A 47 -11.82 -15.44 -2.38
CA LEU A 47 -12.13 -15.06 -3.77
C LEU A 47 -13.51 -14.42 -3.92
N LYS A 48 -14.47 -14.73 -3.05
CA LYS A 48 -15.78 -14.04 -3.01
C LYS A 48 -15.64 -12.56 -2.62
N ILE A 49 -14.62 -12.24 -1.80
CA ILE A 49 -14.36 -10.90 -1.28
C ILE A 49 -13.41 -10.14 -2.23
N SER A 50 -12.37 -10.80 -2.72
CA SER A 50 -11.36 -10.26 -3.63
C SER A 50 -11.15 -11.18 -4.83
N PRO A 51 -11.93 -11.01 -5.91
CA PRO A 51 -11.86 -11.87 -7.10
C PRO A 51 -10.52 -11.79 -7.83
N ASN A 52 -9.71 -10.76 -7.56
CA ASN A 52 -8.34 -10.61 -8.05
C ASN A 52 -7.31 -11.43 -7.24
N ASN A 53 -7.75 -12.23 -6.24
CA ASN A 53 -6.87 -12.99 -5.34
C ASN A 53 -5.71 -12.17 -4.73
N LYS A 54 -5.98 -10.92 -4.41
CA LYS A 54 -5.01 -9.99 -3.80
C LYS A 54 -5.58 -9.39 -2.50
N MET A 55 -4.73 -9.29 -1.49
CA MET A 55 -5.00 -8.47 -0.31
C MET A 55 -4.39 -7.06 -0.51
N PRO A 56 -4.82 -6.02 0.21
CA PRO A 56 -5.90 -6.04 1.20
C PRO A 56 -7.30 -6.06 0.57
N ALA A 57 -8.25 -6.52 1.37
CA ALA A 57 -9.68 -6.32 1.17
C ALA A 57 -10.33 -6.01 2.52
N ILE A 58 -11.49 -5.38 2.52
CA ILE A 58 -12.28 -5.15 3.73
C ILE A 58 -13.69 -5.66 3.56
N VAL A 59 -14.32 -6.03 4.68
CA VAL A 59 -15.77 -6.18 4.79
C VAL A 59 -16.25 -5.23 5.88
N ASP A 60 -17.02 -4.25 5.49
CA ASP A 60 -17.64 -3.30 6.42
C ASP A 60 -19.08 -3.75 6.70
N PRO A 61 -19.41 -4.15 7.95
CA PRO A 61 -20.74 -4.59 8.31
C PRO A 61 -21.77 -3.45 8.38
N GLU A 62 -21.32 -2.19 8.34
CA GLU A 62 -22.15 -1.00 8.36
C GLU A 62 -21.85 -0.15 7.11
N GLY A 63 -22.00 -0.76 5.95
CA GLY A 63 -21.80 -0.13 4.64
C GLY A 63 -22.92 0.85 4.28
N PRO A 64 -22.97 1.30 3.00
CA PRO A 64 -24.04 2.16 2.50
C PRO A 64 -25.40 1.54 2.76
N ASP A 65 -26.38 2.37 3.05
CA ASP A 65 -27.78 1.98 3.35
C ASP A 65 -27.95 1.02 4.54
N GLY A 66 -26.87 0.88 5.36
CA GLY A 66 -26.86 0.01 6.54
C GLY A 66 -26.61 -1.47 6.22
N GLU A 67 -26.31 -1.82 4.97
CA GLU A 67 -26.03 -3.18 4.53
C GLU A 67 -24.51 -3.44 4.48
N PRO A 68 -24.05 -4.66 4.75
CA PRO A 68 -22.64 -5.01 4.64
C PRO A 68 -22.11 -4.82 3.22
N ILE A 69 -20.86 -4.34 3.10
CA ILE A 69 -20.17 -4.21 1.82
C ILE A 69 -18.76 -4.80 1.90
N SER A 70 -18.34 -5.51 0.85
CA SER A 70 -16.94 -5.88 0.63
C SER A 70 -16.30 -4.94 -0.39
N VAL A 71 -15.07 -4.50 -0.09
CA VAL A 71 -14.27 -3.65 -0.99
C VAL A 71 -12.88 -4.25 -1.12
N PHE A 72 -12.47 -4.53 -2.35
CA PHE A 72 -11.10 -4.89 -2.70
C PHE A 72 -10.44 -3.76 -3.49
N GLU A 73 -9.16 -3.87 -3.82
CA GLU A 73 -8.25 -2.82 -4.31
C GLU A 73 -7.93 -1.76 -3.25
N SER A 74 -6.66 -1.67 -2.89
CA SER A 74 -6.23 -0.77 -1.81
C SER A 74 -6.60 0.69 -2.05
N GLY A 75 -6.57 1.17 -3.30
CA GLY A 75 -7.01 2.53 -3.65
C GLY A 75 -8.51 2.73 -3.46
N ALA A 76 -9.34 1.74 -3.83
CA ALA A 76 -10.78 1.79 -3.62
C ALA A 76 -11.14 1.77 -2.12
N ILE A 77 -10.42 0.97 -1.33
CA ILE A 77 -10.56 0.94 0.14
C ILE A 77 -10.31 2.32 0.74
N LEU A 78 -9.22 3.00 0.32
CA LEU A 78 -8.92 4.34 0.80
C LEU A 78 -10.02 5.35 0.44
N ILE A 79 -10.52 5.32 -0.80
CA ILE A 79 -11.61 6.19 -1.23
C ILE A 79 -12.87 5.92 -0.40
N TYR A 80 -13.27 4.64 -0.29
CA TYR A 80 -14.45 4.24 0.47
C TYR A 80 -14.41 4.73 1.93
N LEU A 81 -13.31 4.47 2.62
CA LEU A 81 -13.15 4.86 4.03
C LEU A 81 -13.07 6.39 4.19
N ALA A 82 -12.46 7.10 3.25
CA ALA A 82 -12.43 8.57 3.25
C ALA A 82 -13.82 9.15 3.05
N GLU A 83 -14.63 8.62 2.13
CA GLU A 83 -16.00 9.04 1.89
C GLU A 83 -16.92 8.71 3.09
N LYS A 84 -16.78 7.51 3.65
CA LYS A 84 -17.54 7.10 4.85
C LYS A 84 -17.32 8.04 6.03
N THR A 85 -16.11 8.58 6.18
CA THR A 85 -15.73 9.40 7.33
C THR A 85 -15.70 10.90 7.06
N GLY A 86 -15.73 11.32 5.79
CA GLY A 86 -15.56 12.71 5.37
C GLY A 86 -14.15 13.25 5.64
N ARG A 87 -13.12 12.41 5.73
CA ARG A 87 -11.75 12.78 6.11
C ARG A 87 -10.73 12.33 5.06
N PHE A 88 -9.62 13.07 4.93
CA PHE A 88 -8.47 12.77 4.08
C PHE A 88 -8.75 12.73 2.56
N LEU A 89 -9.94 13.12 2.14
CA LEU A 89 -10.29 13.36 0.74
C LEU A 89 -11.05 14.69 0.69
N PRO A 90 -10.47 15.75 0.09
CA PRO A 90 -11.10 17.06 0.04
C PRO A 90 -12.49 16.99 -0.57
N PRO A 91 -13.49 17.71 0.00
CA PRO A 91 -14.86 17.70 -0.51
C PRO A 91 -15.05 18.57 -1.75
N ASP A 92 -14.18 19.57 -1.95
CA ASP A 92 -14.25 20.43 -3.13
C ASP A 92 -13.71 19.70 -4.37
N PRO A 93 -14.28 19.94 -5.57
CA PRO A 93 -13.91 19.18 -6.77
C PRO A 93 -12.43 19.29 -7.15
N ARG A 94 -11.80 20.44 -6.96
CA ARG A 94 -10.39 20.64 -7.35
C ARG A 94 -9.45 19.85 -6.44
N GLY A 95 -9.61 19.99 -5.13
CA GLY A 95 -8.84 19.25 -4.14
C GLY A 95 -9.06 17.74 -4.26
N ARG A 96 -10.33 17.33 -4.45
CA ARG A 96 -10.69 15.93 -4.65
C ARG A 96 -9.98 15.30 -5.84
N TYR A 97 -10.05 15.92 -7.03
CA TYR A 97 -9.38 15.38 -8.20
C TYR A 97 -7.86 15.40 -8.07
N ARG A 98 -7.30 16.39 -7.40
CA ARG A 98 -5.87 16.41 -7.10
C ARG A 98 -5.43 15.23 -6.24
N ALA A 99 -6.19 14.90 -5.20
CA ALA A 99 -5.93 13.71 -4.37
C ALA A 99 -6.09 12.41 -5.18
N LEU A 100 -7.10 12.32 -6.04
CA LEU A 100 -7.32 11.16 -6.90
C LEU A 100 -6.25 10.98 -7.98
N GLU A 101 -5.74 12.06 -8.59
CA GLU A 101 -4.61 12.01 -9.55
C GLU A 101 -3.39 11.31 -8.93
N TRP A 102 -2.99 11.75 -7.73
CA TRP A 102 -1.84 11.18 -7.04
C TRP A 102 -2.13 9.78 -6.45
N LEU A 103 -3.36 9.50 -6.07
CA LEU A 103 -3.76 8.14 -5.73
C LEU A 103 -3.66 7.22 -6.96
N MET A 104 -4.15 7.64 -8.13
CA MET A 104 -4.05 6.85 -9.38
C MET A 104 -2.59 6.73 -9.84
N PHE A 105 -1.76 7.75 -9.67
CA PHE A 105 -0.32 7.65 -9.89
C PHE A 105 0.32 6.57 -9.01
N GLN A 106 -0.10 6.47 -7.75
CA GLN A 106 0.35 5.38 -6.89
C GLN A 106 -0.09 4.02 -7.42
N MET A 107 -1.36 3.87 -7.79
CA MET A 107 -1.93 2.58 -8.23
C MET A 107 -1.40 2.14 -9.59
N GLY A 108 -1.16 3.08 -10.51
CA GLY A 108 -0.72 2.78 -11.88
C GLY A 108 0.80 2.80 -12.09
N SER A 109 1.55 3.47 -11.23
CA SER A 109 2.99 3.65 -11.41
C SER A 109 3.81 3.25 -10.18
N VAL A 110 3.61 3.92 -9.04
CA VAL A 110 4.46 3.72 -7.85
C VAL A 110 4.45 2.26 -7.41
N GLY A 111 3.27 1.73 -7.05
CA GLY A 111 3.13 0.35 -6.60
C GLY A 111 3.67 -0.68 -7.59
N PRO A 112 3.17 -0.70 -8.83
CA PRO A 112 3.59 -1.67 -9.83
C PRO A 112 5.09 -1.61 -10.16
N MET A 113 5.64 -0.43 -10.41
CA MET A 113 7.03 -0.31 -10.87
C MET A 113 8.05 -0.50 -9.74
N LEU A 114 7.78 0.03 -8.55
CA LEU A 114 8.61 -0.23 -7.38
C LEU A 114 8.54 -1.70 -6.96
N GLY A 115 7.39 -2.36 -7.15
CA GLY A 115 7.22 -3.78 -6.95
C GLY A 115 8.10 -4.61 -7.90
N GLN A 116 8.20 -4.22 -9.18
CA GLN A 116 9.10 -4.89 -10.13
C GLN A 116 10.58 -4.64 -9.78
N ALA A 117 10.95 -3.41 -9.42
CA ALA A 117 12.31 -3.10 -8.98
C ALA A 117 12.71 -3.99 -7.79
N HIS A 118 11.84 -4.07 -6.78
CA HIS A 118 12.04 -4.92 -5.62
C HIS A 118 12.14 -6.40 -5.99
N HIS A 119 11.24 -6.89 -6.88
CA HIS A 119 11.22 -8.28 -7.33
C HIS A 119 12.54 -8.70 -7.99
N PHE A 120 12.97 -7.96 -9.01
CA PHE A 120 14.19 -8.33 -9.75
C PHE A 120 15.48 -8.13 -8.95
N ARG A 121 15.49 -7.28 -7.95
CA ARG A 121 16.63 -7.07 -7.06
C ARG A 121 16.70 -8.08 -5.91
N GLN A 122 15.56 -8.60 -5.43
CA GLN A 122 15.51 -9.39 -4.18
C GLN A 122 14.94 -10.80 -4.36
N TYR A 123 13.96 -11.00 -5.25
CA TYR A 123 13.15 -12.23 -5.26
C TYR A 123 13.30 -13.07 -6.51
N ALA A 124 13.69 -12.49 -7.64
CA ALA A 124 13.85 -13.23 -8.89
C ALA A 124 14.81 -14.43 -8.70
N PRO A 125 14.47 -15.61 -9.25
CA PRO A 125 15.30 -16.81 -9.10
C PRO A 125 16.63 -16.70 -9.85
N GLU A 126 16.70 -15.81 -10.82
CA GLU A 126 17.87 -15.55 -11.66
C GLU A 126 18.24 -14.07 -11.63
N ILE A 127 19.52 -13.75 -11.70
CA ILE A 127 20.00 -12.38 -11.87
C ILE A 127 19.84 -12.01 -13.34
N ILE A 128 18.92 -11.07 -13.62
CA ILE A 128 18.66 -10.55 -14.97
C ILE A 128 19.10 -9.07 -15.00
N PRO A 129 20.36 -8.79 -15.41
CA PRO A 129 20.94 -7.44 -15.31
C PRO A 129 20.09 -6.38 -16.00
N TYR A 130 19.57 -6.66 -17.19
CA TYR A 130 18.71 -5.74 -17.92
C TYR A 130 17.42 -5.39 -17.16
N ALA A 131 16.76 -6.37 -16.54
CA ALA A 131 15.54 -6.12 -15.76
C ALA A 131 15.84 -5.29 -14.51
N ILE A 132 16.94 -5.61 -13.82
CA ILE A 132 17.41 -4.86 -12.64
C ILE A 132 17.68 -3.41 -13.03
N GLU A 133 18.44 -3.16 -14.08
CA GLU A 133 18.74 -1.81 -14.57
C GLU A 133 17.48 -1.06 -14.99
N ARG A 134 16.63 -1.70 -15.80
CA ARG A 134 15.38 -1.13 -16.31
C ARG A 134 14.45 -0.66 -15.19
N TYR A 135 14.19 -1.53 -14.20
CA TYR A 135 13.25 -1.21 -13.14
C TYR A 135 13.85 -0.33 -12.03
N THR A 136 15.16 -0.41 -11.77
CA THR A 136 15.83 0.53 -10.85
C THR A 136 15.82 1.96 -11.45
N SER A 137 16.05 2.09 -12.75
CA SER A 137 15.97 3.38 -13.44
C SER A 137 14.54 3.95 -13.45
N GLU A 138 13.52 3.11 -13.62
CA GLU A 138 12.12 3.53 -13.53
C GLU A 138 11.74 3.92 -12.10
N ALA A 139 12.21 3.17 -11.08
CA ALA A 139 12.05 3.58 -9.69
C ALA A 139 12.65 4.97 -9.45
N ALA A 140 13.89 5.21 -9.89
CA ALA A 140 14.52 6.52 -9.78
C ALA A 140 13.73 7.64 -10.49
N ARG A 141 13.12 7.34 -11.64
CA ARG A 141 12.24 8.30 -12.33
C ARG A 141 11.01 8.65 -11.49
N ILE A 142 10.37 7.65 -10.88
CA ILE A 142 9.19 7.81 -10.02
C ILE A 142 9.56 8.64 -8.78
N TYR A 143 10.68 8.34 -8.12
CA TYR A 143 11.17 9.10 -6.97
C TYR A 143 11.40 10.58 -7.33
N ARG A 144 12.00 10.87 -8.51
CA ARG A 144 12.15 12.26 -8.98
C ARG A 144 10.82 12.95 -9.27
N VAL A 145 9.79 12.23 -9.71
CA VAL A 145 8.44 12.82 -9.89
C VAL A 145 7.86 13.22 -8.54
N ILE A 146 7.96 12.34 -7.53
CA ILE A 146 7.49 12.61 -6.18
C ILE A 146 8.27 13.79 -5.57
N ASP A 147 9.61 13.77 -5.66
CA ASP A 147 10.46 14.83 -5.11
C ASP A 147 10.14 16.20 -5.71
N ARG A 148 9.99 16.30 -7.04
CA ARG A 148 9.59 17.55 -7.70
C ARG A 148 8.21 18.03 -7.25
N ARG A 149 7.25 17.12 -7.09
CA ARG A 149 5.93 17.49 -6.58
C ARG A 149 6.02 18.06 -5.17
N LEU A 150 6.80 17.45 -4.32
CA LEU A 150 6.98 17.86 -2.92
C LEU A 150 7.89 19.09 -2.74
N ALA A 151 8.54 19.55 -3.80
CA ALA A 151 9.19 20.87 -3.84
C ALA A 151 8.17 22.02 -3.91
N GLU A 152 6.95 21.74 -4.41
CA GLU A 152 5.88 22.71 -4.63
C GLU A 152 4.79 22.67 -3.56
N SER A 153 4.76 21.64 -2.70
CA SER A 153 3.73 21.46 -1.69
C SER A 153 4.23 20.63 -0.51
N GLU A 154 3.54 20.74 0.60
CA GLU A 154 3.87 19.99 1.82
C GLU A 154 3.58 18.50 1.68
N PHE A 155 2.43 18.13 1.09
CA PHE A 155 1.99 16.77 0.84
C PHE A 155 1.67 16.53 -0.65
N MET A 156 1.38 15.29 -1.02
CA MET A 156 1.23 14.88 -2.41
C MET A 156 0.12 15.61 -3.16
N ALA A 157 -1.05 15.76 -2.55
CA ALA A 157 -2.18 16.42 -3.22
C ALA A 157 -2.12 17.96 -3.11
N ALA A 158 -1.76 18.48 -1.93
CA ALA A 158 -1.66 19.91 -1.61
C ALA A 158 -0.88 20.10 -0.30
N ASP A 159 -1.27 21.11 0.49
CA ASP A 159 -0.69 21.34 1.82
C ASP A 159 -1.38 20.53 2.94
N GLU A 160 -2.23 19.59 2.56
CA GLU A 160 -2.95 18.71 3.48
C GLU A 160 -2.64 17.23 3.20
N TYR A 161 -2.47 16.47 4.28
CA TYR A 161 -2.30 15.02 4.23
C TYR A 161 -3.59 14.33 3.76
N THR A 162 -3.48 13.52 2.71
CA THR A 162 -4.62 12.89 2.04
C THR A 162 -4.41 11.39 1.83
N ILE A 163 -5.43 10.72 1.26
CA ILE A 163 -5.34 9.33 0.83
C ILE A 163 -4.19 9.07 -0.17
N ALA A 164 -3.72 10.08 -0.89
CA ALA A 164 -2.58 9.96 -1.79
C ALA A 164 -1.29 9.68 -1.02
N ASP A 165 -1.09 10.39 0.10
CA ASP A 165 0.07 10.22 0.98
C ASP A 165 0.03 8.86 1.68
N VAL A 166 -1.16 8.47 2.20
CA VAL A 166 -1.40 7.13 2.78
C VAL A 166 -1.05 6.02 1.80
N ALA A 167 -1.38 6.22 0.52
CA ALA A 167 -1.13 5.20 -0.50
C ALA A 167 0.34 5.09 -0.91
N ILE A 168 1.06 6.22 -0.99
CA ILE A 168 2.44 6.27 -1.51
C ILE A 168 3.45 5.84 -0.43
N PHE A 169 3.31 6.33 0.80
CA PHE A 169 4.29 6.13 1.88
C PHE A 169 4.71 4.67 2.10
N PRO A 170 3.80 3.68 2.18
CA PRO A 170 4.17 2.29 2.46
C PRO A 170 5.13 1.67 1.44
N TRP A 171 5.08 2.13 0.20
CA TRP A 171 5.98 1.64 -0.85
C TRP A 171 7.40 2.19 -0.73
N LEU A 172 7.58 3.32 -0.06
CA LEU A 172 8.88 3.95 0.15
C LEU A 172 9.61 3.42 1.41
N VAL A 173 8.91 2.70 2.30
CA VAL A 173 9.51 2.05 3.48
C VAL A 173 10.65 1.07 3.12
N SER A 174 10.64 0.53 1.91
CA SER A 174 11.65 -0.41 1.41
C SER A 174 12.46 0.18 0.25
N HIS A 175 12.75 1.48 0.28
CA HIS A 175 13.46 2.20 -0.79
C HIS A 175 14.83 1.59 -1.13
N ASP A 176 15.58 1.12 -0.12
CA ASP A 176 16.89 0.45 -0.31
C ASP A 176 16.76 -0.79 -1.21
N ASN A 177 15.72 -1.60 -1.00
CA ASN A 177 15.45 -2.80 -1.80
C ASN A 177 15.07 -2.47 -3.26
N GLN A 178 14.68 -1.24 -3.52
CA GLN A 178 14.37 -0.71 -4.85
C GLN A 178 15.59 -0.03 -5.49
N GLY A 179 16.73 0.04 -4.75
CA GLY A 179 17.96 0.69 -5.18
C GLY A 179 17.88 2.20 -5.17
N GLN A 180 17.14 2.78 -4.21
CA GLN A 180 17.00 4.22 -4.06
C GLN A 180 17.50 4.65 -2.69
N ASP A 181 18.21 5.79 -2.65
CA ASP A 181 18.60 6.46 -1.41
C ASP A 181 17.75 7.74 -1.25
N LEU A 182 17.08 7.90 -0.12
CA LEU A 182 16.28 9.09 0.16
C LEU A 182 17.14 10.36 0.23
N ALA A 183 18.43 10.26 0.48
CA ALA A 183 19.35 11.40 0.47
C ALA A 183 19.44 12.08 -0.91
N ASP A 184 19.17 11.37 -2.00
CA ASP A 184 19.16 11.91 -3.36
C ASP A 184 17.89 12.72 -3.69
N TYR A 185 16.89 12.71 -2.79
CA TYR A 185 15.55 13.27 -2.99
C TYR A 185 15.13 14.13 -1.78
N PRO A 186 15.66 15.33 -1.60
CA PRO A 186 15.53 16.09 -0.35
C PRO A 186 14.10 16.48 0.02
N ASN A 187 13.23 16.78 -0.95
CA ASN A 187 11.83 17.12 -0.70
C ASN A 187 11.00 15.88 -0.33
N LEU A 188 11.27 14.77 -1.02
CA LEU A 188 10.67 13.48 -0.71
C LEU A 188 11.13 13.01 0.68
N LYS A 189 12.41 13.16 1.03
CA LYS A 189 12.92 12.82 2.36
C LYS A 189 12.22 13.61 3.46
N ARG A 190 12.10 14.94 3.30
CA ARG A 190 11.34 15.80 4.23
C ARG A 190 9.91 15.27 4.44
N TRP A 191 9.21 14.99 3.35
CA TRP A 191 7.84 14.46 3.40
C TRP A 191 7.80 13.07 4.04
N TYR A 192 8.73 12.18 3.69
CA TYR A 192 8.81 10.85 4.27
C TYR A 192 8.93 10.89 5.79
N GLU A 193 9.86 11.70 6.31
CA GLU A 193 10.08 11.89 7.75
C GLU A 193 8.84 12.49 8.45
N ALA A 194 8.18 13.45 7.82
CA ALA A 194 6.95 14.06 8.34
C ALA A 194 5.79 13.06 8.41
N VAL A 195 5.64 12.20 7.40
CA VAL A 195 4.61 11.15 7.38
C VAL A 195 4.96 10.05 8.38
N GLU A 196 6.21 9.58 8.42
CA GLU A 196 6.68 8.54 9.34
C GLU A 196 6.46 8.91 10.80
N ALA A 197 6.62 10.19 11.15
CA ALA A 197 6.41 10.69 12.50
C ALA A 197 4.97 10.66 12.99
N ARG A 198 3.99 10.38 12.13
CA ARG A 198 2.57 10.30 12.49
C ARG A 198 2.31 9.05 13.33
N PRO A 199 1.64 9.15 14.50
CA PRO A 199 1.44 7.98 15.37
C PRO A 199 0.66 6.82 14.72
N ALA A 200 -0.25 7.10 13.80
CA ALA A 200 -1.02 6.10 13.08
C ALA A 200 -0.15 5.28 12.12
N ILE A 201 0.90 5.88 11.56
CA ILE A 201 1.88 5.17 10.71
C ILE A 201 2.55 4.05 11.51
N GLY A 202 3.10 4.38 12.69
CA GLY A 202 3.74 3.38 13.56
C GLY A 202 2.79 2.23 13.90
N ARG A 203 1.57 2.55 14.36
CA ARG A 203 0.58 1.52 14.69
C ARG A 203 0.19 0.67 13.49
N GLY A 204 -0.04 1.27 12.33
CA GLY A 204 -0.43 0.55 11.11
C GLY A 204 0.69 -0.36 10.58
N LEU A 205 1.96 0.03 10.71
CA LEU A 205 3.12 -0.78 10.34
C LEU A 205 3.37 -1.95 11.31
N GLU A 206 3.01 -1.80 12.59
CA GLU A 206 3.16 -2.84 13.62
C GLU A 206 2.13 -3.97 13.50
N VAL A 207 1.04 -3.78 12.75
CA VAL A 207 0.07 -4.85 12.49
C VAL A 207 0.78 -6.03 11.82
N PHE A 208 0.85 -7.17 12.52
CA PHE A 208 1.54 -8.39 12.08
C PHE A 208 3.03 -8.19 11.72
N ALA A 209 3.74 -7.30 12.40
CA ALA A 209 5.15 -7.04 12.14
C ALA A 209 6.04 -8.29 12.33
N GLU A 210 5.68 -9.19 13.24
CA GLU A 210 6.42 -10.44 13.45
C GLU A 210 6.29 -11.39 12.26
N GLN A 211 5.10 -11.54 11.68
CA GLN A 211 4.84 -12.34 10.49
C GLN A 211 5.65 -11.82 9.28
N ARG A 212 5.80 -10.51 9.17
CA ARG A 212 6.67 -9.91 8.14
C ARG A 212 8.13 -10.30 8.34
N ARG A 213 8.65 -10.21 9.58
CA ARG A 213 10.03 -10.61 9.88
C ARG A 213 10.27 -12.08 9.56
N GLN A 214 9.27 -12.92 9.78
CA GLN A 214 9.32 -14.35 9.47
C GLN A 214 9.32 -14.59 7.96
N LEU A 215 8.42 -13.97 7.20
CA LEU A 215 8.35 -14.11 5.73
C LEU A 215 9.69 -13.74 5.06
N ASN A 216 10.34 -12.67 5.50
CA ASN A 216 11.61 -12.24 4.95
C ASN A 216 12.77 -13.23 5.25
N ARG A 217 12.68 -14.03 6.34
CA ARG A 217 13.66 -15.07 6.69
C ARG A 217 13.44 -16.38 5.94
N ASP A 218 12.19 -16.74 5.70
CA ASP A 218 11.77 -18.07 5.27
C ASP A 218 11.36 -18.13 3.79
N MET A 219 11.97 -17.30 2.93
CA MET A 219 11.70 -17.26 1.48
C MET A 219 12.33 -18.46 0.78
N ASP A 220 11.77 -19.66 1.00
CA ASP A 220 12.17 -20.88 0.33
C ASP A 220 11.62 -21.00 -1.11
N ALA A 221 11.99 -22.06 -1.84
CA ALA A 221 11.54 -22.29 -3.21
C ALA A 221 10.01 -22.46 -3.32
N LYS A 222 9.38 -23.10 -2.32
CA LYS A 222 7.94 -23.31 -2.30
C LYS A 222 7.20 -21.99 -2.09
N THR A 223 7.67 -21.16 -1.17
CA THR A 223 7.13 -19.81 -0.94
C THR A 223 7.25 -18.94 -2.18
N ARG A 224 8.42 -18.99 -2.87
CA ARG A 224 8.61 -18.28 -4.15
C ARG A 224 7.63 -18.74 -5.22
N GLU A 225 7.42 -20.05 -5.38
CA GLU A 225 6.46 -20.62 -6.33
C GLU A 225 5.02 -20.17 -6.00
N THR A 226 4.66 -20.12 -4.72
CA THR A 226 3.34 -19.66 -4.27
C THR A 226 3.11 -18.18 -4.56
N LEU A 227 4.12 -17.33 -4.33
CA LEU A 227 4.00 -15.88 -4.48
C LEU A 227 4.14 -15.42 -5.94
N PHE A 228 5.01 -16.07 -6.72
CA PHE A 228 5.46 -15.57 -8.02
C PHE A 228 5.33 -16.59 -9.16
N GLY A 229 4.94 -17.83 -8.89
CA GLY A 229 4.82 -18.90 -9.88
C GLY A 229 3.69 -18.68 -10.88
N ASN A 230 3.90 -19.13 -12.15
CA ASN A 230 2.97 -18.93 -13.27
C ASN A 230 1.87 -20.00 -13.40
N LYS A 231 1.71 -20.89 -12.41
CA LYS A 231 0.85 -22.09 -12.54
C LYS A 231 -0.56 -21.91 -11.93
N ARG A 232 -1.11 -20.69 -11.96
CA ARG A 232 -2.46 -20.47 -11.41
C ARG A 232 -3.31 -19.55 -12.25
#